data_fec50f3322c9ded092b3361d6f634e21
#
_entry.id   fec50f3322c9ded092b3361d6f634e21
#
_cell.length_a   1.000
_cell.length_b   1.000
_cell.length_c   1.000
_cell.angle_alpha   90.00
_cell.angle_beta   90.00
_cell.angle_gamma   90.00
#
_symmetry.space_group_name_H-M   'P 1'
#
loop_
_entity.id
_entity.type
_entity.pdbx_description
1 polymer ?
#
loop_
_entity_poly.entity_id
_entity_poly.type
_entity_poly.pdbx_seq_one_letter_code
_entity_poly.pdbx_strand_id
1 'polypeptide(L)' 'MEIIKLREEFIKLGQALKAEGLVESGVEAKEVIQDGFVKVNGEVDTRRGKKLYDGDIVFFDGTEIKIEK' A
#
# COMPACT_ATOMS: atom_id res chain seq x y z
N MET A 1 6.36 -12.07 3.58
CA MET A 1 5.39 -10.98 3.78
C MET A 1 6.06 -9.85 4.56
N GLU A 2 5.99 -8.66 4.03
CA GLU A 2 6.49 -7.49 4.72
C GLU A 2 5.44 -6.97 5.69
N ILE A 3 5.89 -6.30 6.76
CA ILE A 3 4.99 -5.76 7.78
C ILE A 3 5.26 -4.28 7.97
N ILE A 4 4.20 -3.47 7.96
CA ILE A 4 4.28 -2.06 8.33
C ILE A 4 3.58 -1.89 9.67
N LYS A 5 4.32 -1.40 10.67
CA LYS A 5 3.76 -1.05 11.97
C LYS A 5 3.23 0.37 11.93
N LEU A 6 1.95 0.55 12.20
CA LEU A 6 1.33 1.86 12.21
C LEU A 6 1.78 2.66 13.42
N ARG A 7 2.13 3.92 13.18
CA ARG A 7 2.39 4.89 14.25
C ARG A 7 1.15 5.70 14.58
N GLU A 8 0.22 5.75 13.63
CA GLU A 8 -1.04 6.45 13.75
C GLU A 8 -2.17 5.48 13.49
N GLU A 9 -3.38 5.97 13.35
CA GLU A 9 -4.55 5.13 13.16
C GLU A 9 -4.54 4.41 11.82
N PHE A 10 -3.95 5.03 10.80
CA PHE A 10 -3.90 4.47 9.45
C PHE A 10 -2.67 4.96 8.70
N ILE A 11 -2.41 4.31 7.55
CA ILE A 11 -1.43 4.79 6.56
C ILE A 11 -2.13 4.79 5.21
N LYS A 12 -1.82 5.76 4.35
CA LYS A 12 -2.40 5.79 3.01
C LYS A 12 -1.68 4.80 2.09
N LEU A 13 -2.42 4.25 1.10
CA LEU A 13 -1.89 3.23 0.21
C LEU A 13 -0.59 3.66 -0.48
N GLY A 14 -0.56 4.88 -1.02
CA GLY A 14 0.66 5.38 -1.67
C GLY A 14 1.82 5.50 -0.69
N GLN A 15 1.56 5.88 0.55
CA GLN A 15 2.58 5.96 1.58
C GLN A 15 3.13 4.58 1.95
N ALA A 16 2.26 3.57 1.97
CA ALA A 16 2.67 2.20 2.30
C ALA A 16 3.65 1.66 1.25
N LEU A 17 3.35 1.86 -0.03
CA LEU A 17 4.25 1.41 -1.11
C LEU A 17 5.60 2.10 -1.00
N LYS A 18 5.60 3.39 -0.72
CA LYS A 18 6.83 4.16 -0.60
C LYS A 18 7.63 3.75 0.64
N ALA A 19 6.95 3.53 1.75
CA ALA A 19 7.61 3.13 3.01
C ALA A 19 8.34 1.81 2.88
N GLU A 20 7.82 0.88 2.07
CA GLU A 20 8.45 -0.42 1.84
C GLU A 20 9.47 -0.38 0.69
N GLY A 21 9.70 0.78 0.10
CA GLY A 21 10.68 0.91 -0.97
C GLY A 21 10.25 0.27 -2.28
N LEU A 22 8.97 -0.03 -2.45
CA LEU A 22 8.46 -0.64 -3.68
C LEU A 22 8.32 0.39 -4.79
N VAL A 23 8.20 1.65 -4.41
CA VAL A 23 8.24 2.78 -5.34
C VAL A 23 9.14 3.85 -4.73
N GLU A 24 9.69 4.73 -5.58
CA GLU A 24 10.66 5.72 -5.15
C GLU A 24 10.04 7.07 -4.80
N SER A 25 8.84 7.33 -5.31
CA SER A 25 8.21 8.63 -5.13
C SER A 25 6.71 8.54 -5.06
N GLY A 26 6.06 9.62 -4.62
CA GLY A 26 4.61 9.70 -4.62
C GLY A 26 4.03 9.66 -6.02
N VAL A 27 4.75 10.18 -7.01
CA VAL A 27 4.31 10.16 -8.41
C VAL A 27 4.27 8.73 -8.92
N GLU A 28 5.31 7.95 -8.66
CA GLU A 28 5.36 6.55 -9.07
C GLU A 28 4.26 5.75 -8.35
N ALA A 29 4.05 5.99 -7.07
CA ALA A 29 2.97 5.34 -6.32
C ALA A 29 1.62 5.62 -6.98
N LYS A 30 1.37 6.88 -7.32
CA LYS A 30 0.12 7.27 -7.99
C LYS A 30 -0.07 6.52 -9.30
N GLU A 31 0.98 6.42 -10.10
CA GLU A 31 0.89 5.75 -11.40
C GLU A 31 0.56 4.27 -11.26
N VAL A 32 1.31 3.53 -10.44
CA VAL A 32 1.07 2.09 -10.31
C VAL A 32 -0.28 1.78 -9.68
N ILE A 33 -0.74 2.61 -8.75
CA ILE A 33 -2.05 2.43 -8.14
C ILE A 33 -3.16 2.70 -9.15
N GLN A 34 -3.10 3.82 -9.87
CA GLN A 34 -4.12 4.18 -10.84
C GLN A 34 -4.17 3.24 -12.03
N ASP A 35 -3.03 2.63 -12.37
CA ASP A 35 -2.95 1.67 -13.47
C ASP A 35 -3.46 0.27 -13.09
N GLY A 36 -3.86 0.07 -11.84
CA GLY A 36 -4.47 -1.17 -11.41
C GLY A 36 -3.49 -2.27 -11.02
N PHE A 37 -2.24 -1.92 -10.74
CA PHE A 37 -1.23 -2.92 -10.36
C PHE A 37 -1.20 -3.26 -8.88
N VAL A 38 -2.03 -2.59 -8.07
CA VAL A 38 -2.02 -2.75 -6.62
C VAL A 38 -3.33 -3.32 -6.14
N LYS A 39 -3.25 -4.31 -5.26
CA LYS A 39 -4.44 -4.91 -4.64
C LYS A 39 -4.44 -4.64 -3.15
N VAL A 40 -5.62 -4.45 -2.60
CA VAL A 40 -5.82 -4.35 -1.15
C VAL A 40 -6.82 -5.43 -0.77
N ASN A 41 -6.40 -6.32 0.11
CA ASN A 41 -7.22 -7.45 0.55
C ASN A 41 -7.76 -8.27 -0.65
N GLY A 42 -6.91 -8.47 -1.66
CA GLY A 42 -7.23 -9.29 -2.82
C GLY A 42 -7.97 -8.59 -3.94
N GLU A 43 -8.30 -7.31 -3.78
CA GLU A 43 -9.03 -6.55 -4.80
C GLU A 43 -8.19 -5.37 -5.30
N VAL A 44 -8.23 -5.12 -6.61
CA VAL A 44 -7.56 -3.95 -7.18
C VAL A 44 -8.13 -2.68 -6.58
N ASP A 45 -7.25 -1.80 -6.10
CA ASP A 45 -7.64 -0.51 -5.58
C ASP A 45 -6.85 0.56 -6.33
N THR A 46 -7.55 1.50 -6.94
CA THR A 46 -6.94 2.54 -7.75
C THR A 46 -6.85 3.88 -7.02
N ARG A 47 -7.10 3.88 -5.71
CA ARG A 47 -7.12 5.11 -4.91
C ARG A 47 -5.81 5.26 -4.14
N ARG A 48 -4.97 6.18 -4.55
CA ARG A 48 -3.72 6.45 -3.83
C ARG A 48 -3.95 6.83 -2.37
N GLY A 49 -5.03 7.53 -2.12
CA GLY A 49 -5.37 7.99 -0.77
C GLY A 49 -6.18 7.02 0.07
N LYS A 50 -6.32 5.76 -0.38
CA LYS A 50 -7.02 4.74 0.38
C LYS A 50 -6.36 4.58 1.74
N LYS A 51 -7.13 4.73 2.83
CA LYS A 51 -6.63 4.53 4.19
C LYS A 51 -6.55 3.05 4.51
N LEU A 52 -5.40 2.64 5.01
CA LEU A 52 -5.15 1.25 5.41
C LEU A 52 -5.07 1.18 6.92
N TYR A 53 -5.71 0.17 7.48
CA TYR A 53 -5.81 -0.01 8.92
C TYR A 53 -5.21 -1.35 9.33
N ASP A 54 -5.12 -1.58 10.62
CA ASP A 54 -4.65 -2.84 11.16
C ASP A 54 -5.37 -4.03 10.49
N GLY A 55 -4.61 -4.99 10.00
CA GLY A 55 -5.13 -6.18 9.35
C GLY A 55 -5.23 -6.11 7.83
N ASP A 56 -5.11 -4.91 7.25
CA ASP A 56 -5.17 -4.80 5.79
C ASP A 56 -3.91 -5.40 5.15
N ILE A 57 -4.08 -6.00 3.98
CA ILE A 57 -2.97 -6.60 3.23
C ILE A 57 -2.90 -5.98 1.86
N VAL A 58 -1.73 -5.47 1.50
CA VAL A 58 -1.46 -4.85 0.21
C VAL A 58 -0.59 -5.78 -0.61
N PHE A 59 -0.89 -5.93 -1.90
CA PHE A 59 -0.09 -6.72 -2.82
C PHE A 59 0.33 -5.87 -4.01
N PHE A 60 1.62 -5.86 -4.29
CA PHE A 60 2.17 -5.17 -5.45
C PHE A 60 3.46 -5.86 -5.90
N ASP A 61 3.53 -6.17 -7.19
CA ASP A 61 4.75 -6.70 -7.83
C ASP A 61 5.34 -7.91 -7.08
N GLY A 62 4.47 -8.86 -6.73
CA GLY A 62 4.88 -10.09 -6.06
C GLY A 62 5.14 -9.95 -4.56
N THR A 63 4.97 -8.77 -4.00
CA THR A 63 5.25 -8.50 -2.59
C THR A 63 3.94 -8.26 -1.85
N GLU A 64 3.78 -8.93 -0.72
CA GLU A 64 2.67 -8.68 0.19
C GLU A 64 3.15 -7.85 1.38
N ILE A 65 2.32 -6.87 1.77
CA ILE A 65 2.58 -6.03 2.93
C ILE A 65 1.39 -6.14 3.87
N LYS A 66 1.63 -6.55 5.12
CA LYS A 66 0.58 -6.56 6.14
C LYS A 66 0.68 -5.29 6.98
N ILE A 67 -0.45 -4.63 7.17
CA ILE A 67 -0.53 -3.44 8.01
C ILE A 67 -0.90 -3.89 9.43
N GLU A 68 -0.09 -3.49 10.41
CA GLU A 68 -0.32 -3.83 11.82
C GLU A 68 -0.22 -2.58 12.68
N LYS A 69 -1.11 -2.50 13.64
CA LYS A 69 -1.06 -1.41 14.61
C LYS A 69 -0.21 -1.77 15.82
#